data_250c7af0c223ed0eadeba9299f4c8548
#
_entry.id   250c7af0c223ed0eadeba9299f4c8548
#
_cell.length_a   1.000
_cell.length_b   1.000
_cell.length_c   1.000
_cell.angle_alpha   90.00
_cell.angle_beta   90.00
_cell.angle_gamma   90.00
#
_symmetry.space_group_name_H-M   'P 1'
#
loop_
_entity.id
_entity.type
_entity.pdbx_description
1 polymer ?
#
loop_
_entity_poly.entity_id
_entity_poly.type
_entity_poly.pdbx_seq_one_letter_code
_entity_poly.pdbx_strand_id
1 'polypeptide(L)'
;VGYQVYEGHLNDVEMVSRLEEVKAGKNVKEVTASGVYDFTAEKSAFYTLIACSFDASGAYQEYDVIKFGYDTADDPKEVDIHMGLIVSDKHTPIGLTAENSMEYYIYGTDIIEARAAIFKKVQYEDFKENIEYNVKNAPSYALDRYQLDTLNKYGYSGLVNGLTPGVEYSLIVYADNGYHSGFFTATATTEGVFDIMEAEYDIFDIPERL
;
A
#
# COMPACT_ATOMS: atom_id res chain seq x y z
N VAL A 1 18.51 -25.48 -11.43
CA VAL A 1 18.36 -24.08 -11.08
C VAL A 1 19.42 -23.72 -10.06
N GLY A 2 20.14 -22.65 -10.32
CA GLY A 2 21.02 -22.05 -9.34
C GLY A 2 20.40 -20.77 -8.79
N TYR A 3 20.48 -20.52 -7.49
CA TYR A 3 19.95 -19.30 -6.91
C TYR A 3 20.84 -18.72 -5.80
N GLN A 4 20.70 -17.41 -5.58
CA GLN A 4 21.33 -16.70 -4.48
C GLN A 4 20.37 -15.66 -3.90
N VAL A 5 20.43 -15.47 -2.59
CA VAL A 5 19.69 -14.40 -1.89
C VAL A 5 20.68 -13.35 -1.42
N TYR A 6 20.39 -12.11 -1.74
CA TYR A 6 21.18 -10.93 -1.36
C TYR A 6 20.35 -10.08 -0.38
N GLU A 7 21.01 -9.53 0.62
CA GLU A 7 20.38 -8.54 1.49
C GLU A 7 20.19 -7.21 0.73
N GLY A 8 19.03 -6.59 0.89
CA GLY A 8 18.61 -5.37 0.22
C GLY A 8 17.77 -5.59 -1.03
N HIS A 9 16.99 -4.57 -1.39
CA HIS A 9 16.33 -4.48 -2.70
C HIS A 9 17.34 -3.91 -3.70
N LEU A 10 18.01 -4.79 -4.43
CA LEU A 10 19.02 -4.40 -5.39
C LEU A 10 18.47 -3.42 -6.43
N ASN A 11 19.21 -2.34 -6.70
CA ASN A 11 18.94 -1.44 -7.82
C ASN A 11 19.40 -2.08 -9.15
N ASP A 12 19.10 -1.43 -10.28
CA ASP A 12 19.35 -1.99 -11.61
C ASP A 12 20.85 -2.27 -11.87
N VAL A 13 21.74 -1.45 -11.33
CA VAL A 13 23.19 -1.62 -11.50
C VAL A 13 23.71 -2.81 -10.68
N GLU A 14 23.31 -2.88 -9.42
CA GLU A 14 23.64 -4.00 -8.54
C GLU A 14 23.06 -5.31 -9.09
N MET A 15 21.79 -5.26 -9.60
CA MET A 15 21.12 -6.40 -10.18
C MET A 15 21.92 -7.03 -11.33
N VAL A 16 22.42 -6.22 -12.26
CA VAL A 16 23.24 -6.70 -13.38
C VAL A 16 24.50 -7.42 -12.89
N SER A 17 25.19 -6.83 -11.91
CA SER A 17 26.41 -7.42 -11.33
C SER A 17 26.13 -8.76 -10.64
N ARG A 18 25.08 -8.82 -9.82
CA ARG A 18 24.69 -10.02 -9.07
C ARG A 18 24.15 -11.14 -9.97
N LEU A 19 23.41 -10.76 -11.02
CA LEU A 19 22.97 -11.71 -12.03
C LEU A 19 24.15 -12.43 -12.72
N GLU A 20 25.21 -11.69 -13.08
CA GLU A 20 26.40 -12.30 -13.69
C GLU A 20 27.15 -13.22 -12.68
N GLU A 21 27.13 -12.92 -11.40
CA GLU A 21 27.68 -13.81 -10.37
C GLU A 21 26.89 -15.14 -10.31
N VAL A 22 25.54 -15.08 -10.33
CA VAL A 22 24.67 -16.26 -10.30
C VAL A 22 24.83 -17.09 -11.59
N LYS A 23 24.88 -16.46 -12.75
CA LYS A 23 25.16 -17.13 -14.04
C LYS A 23 26.49 -17.84 -14.05
N ALA A 24 27.50 -17.28 -13.39
CA ALA A 24 28.84 -17.86 -13.27
C ALA A 24 28.94 -18.96 -12.18
N GLY A 25 27.85 -19.28 -11.50
CA GLY A 25 27.79 -20.30 -10.44
C GLY A 25 28.58 -19.90 -9.18
N LYS A 26 28.84 -18.62 -8.94
CA LYS A 26 29.57 -18.15 -7.77
C LYS A 26 28.68 -18.11 -6.54
N ASN A 27 29.02 -18.89 -5.51
CA ASN A 27 28.29 -18.97 -4.23
C ASN A 27 26.78 -19.30 -4.37
N VAL A 28 26.44 -20.06 -5.41
CA VAL A 28 25.04 -20.37 -5.76
C VAL A 28 24.59 -21.62 -5.03
N LYS A 29 23.39 -21.59 -4.48
CA LYS A 29 22.68 -22.78 -4.02
C LYS A 29 22.02 -23.47 -5.21
N GLU A 30 22.19 -24.78 -5.34
CA GLU A 30 21.60 -25.56 -6.42
C GLU A 30 20.29 -26.24 -5.99
N VAL A 31 19.30 -26.19 -6.87
CA VAL A 31 18.01 -26.88 -6.71
C VAL A 31 17.78 -27.76 -7.95
N THR A 32 17.68 -29.06 -7.73
CA THR A 32 17.54 -30.05 -8.79
C THR A 32 16.12 -30.61 -8.93
N ALA A 33 15.23 -30.30 -7.99
CA ALA A 33 13.85 -30.75 -8.00
C ALA A 33 12.89 -29.59 -7.71
N SER A 34 11.66 -29.66 -8.22
CA SER A 34 10.57 -28.75 -7.87
C SER A 34 10.17 -28.97 -6.39
N GLY A 35 9.89 -27.89 -5.67
CA GLY A 35 9.51 -27.95 -4.28
C GLY A 35 9.36 -26.57 -3.64
N VAL A 36 9.01 -26.58 -2.35
CA VAL A 36 9.02 -25.40 -1.51
C VAL A 36 10.35 -25.40 -0.74
N TYR A 37 11.02 -24.26 -0.72
CA TYR A 37 12.30 -24.07 -0.04
C TYR A 37 12.18 -22.96 0.96
N ASP A 38 12.50 -23.23 2.21
CA ASP A 38 12.41 -22.26 3.29
C ASP A 38 13.62 -21.32 3.27
N PHE A 39 13.36 -20.04 3.50
CA PHE A 39 14.36 -19.02 3.74
C PHE A 39 14.27 -18.57 5.20
N THR A 40 15.42 -18.43 5.84
CA THR A 40 15.54 -17.86 7.17
C THR A 40 16.69 -16.88 7.22
N ALA A 41 16.52 -15.79 7.99
CA ALA A 41 17.56 -14.80 8.26
C ALA A 41 17.60 -14.45 9.74
N GLU A 42 18.72 -13.92 10.20
CA GLU A 42 18.91 -13.57 11.63
C GLU A 42 18.28 -12.22 12.00
N LYS A 43 17.98 -11.39 11.01
CA LYS A 43 17.39 -10.06 11.21
C LYS A 43 16.31 -9.75 10.19
N SER A 44 15.38 -8.88 10.57
CA SER A 44 14.41 -8.29 9.66
C SER A 44 15.12 -7.39 8.66
N ALA A 45 14.98 -7.67 7.39
CA ALA A 45 15.58 -6.89 6.29
C ALA A 45 14.86 -7.15 4.98
N PHE A 46 15.13 -6.31 3.99
CA PHE A 46 14.76 -6.59 2.60
C PHE A 46 15.78 -7.53 1.97
N TYR A 47 15.30 -8.36 1.07
CA TYR A 47 16.10 -9.34 0.34
C TYR A 47 15.72 -9.36 -1.13
N THR A 48 16.70 -9.73 -1.96
CA THR A 48 16.49 -10.02 -3.38
C THR A 48 16.99 -11.43 -3.67
N LEU A 49 16.10 -12.31 -4.13
CA LEU A 49 16.45 -13.62 -4.65
C LEU A 49 16.63 -13.50 -6.16
N ILE A 50 17.74 -14.01 -6.66
CA ILE A 50 18.01 -14.19 -8.09
C ILE A 50 18.14 -15.69 -8.35
N ALA A 51 17.33 -16.22 -9.26
CA ALA A 51 17.39 -17.62 -9.70
C ALA A 51 17.71 -17.68 -11.18
N CYS A 52 18.60 -18.59 -11.57
CA CYS A 52 18.94 -18.85 -12.97
C CYS A 52 18.70 -20.31 -13.31
N SER A 53 18.12 -20.58 -14.47
CA SER A 53 18.01 -21.91 -15.02
C SER A 53 19.17 -22.18 -15.99
N PHE A 54 19.57 -23.45 -16.05
CA PHE A 54 20.63 -23.95 -16.92
C PHE A 54 20.15 -25.23 -17.60
N ASP A 55 20.59 -25.47 -18.84
CA ASP A 55 20.33 -26.68 -19.52
C ASP A 55 21.23 -27.85 -19.05
N ALA A 56 21.06 -29.02 -19.63
CA ALA A 56 21.84 -30.22 -19.28
C ALA A 56 23.34 -30.09 -19.56
N SER A 57 23.77 -29.13 -20.38
CA SER A 57 25.17 -28.82 -20.65
C SER A 57 25.77 -27.80 -19.68
N GLY A 58 24.93 -27.21 -18.78
CA GLY A 58 25.29 -26.12 -17.88
C GLY A 58 25.21 -24.74 -18.53
N ALA A 59 24.64 -24.61 -19.73
CA ALA A 59 24.46 -23.31 -20.35
C ALA A 59 23.25 -22.58 -19.79
N TYR A 60 23.45 -21.28 -19.46
CA TYR A 60 22.38 -20.40 -18.97
C TYR A 60 21.22 -20.31 -19.95
N GLN A 61 19.99 -20.30 -19.42
CA GLN A 61 18.74 -20.19 -20.17
C GLN A 61 17.98 -18.91 -19.83
N GLU A 62 17.52 -18.77 -18.59
CA GLU A 62 16.70 -17.67 -18.14
C GLU A 62 16.94 -17.36 -16.66
N TYR A 63 16.44 -16.22 -16.19
CA TYR A 63 16.47 -15.85 -14.78
C TYR A 63 15.12 -15.32 -14.31
N ASP A 64 14.92 -15.38 -12.99
CA ASP A 64 13.83 -14.76 -12.29
C ASP A 64 14.34 -14.01 -11.07
N VAL A 65 13.62 -12.96 -10.65
CA VAL A 65 13.99 -12.09 -9.53
C VAL A 65 12.79 -11.85 -8.63
N ILE A 66 12.96 -12.17 -7.36
CA ILE A 66 11.93 -11.93 -6.33
C ILE A 66 12.53 -10.97 -5.30
N LYS A 67 11.84 -9.85 -5.06
CA LYS A 67 12.15 -8.89 -3.98
C LYS A 67 11.12 -9.08 -2.88
N PHE A 68 11.57 -9.23 -1.63
CA PHE A 68 10.69 -9.48 -0.49
C PHE A 68 11.28 -8.90 0.80
N GLY A 69 10.40 -8.61 1.77
CA GLY A 69 10.76 -8.36 3.15
C GLY A 69 10.75 -9.68 3.95
N TYR A 70 11.69 -9.85 4.85
CA TYR A 70 11.69 -10.92 5.84
C TYR A 70 11.69 -10.32 7.23
N ASP A 71 10.68 -10.66 8.02
CA ASP A 71 10.50 -10.15 9.37
C ASP A 71 10.71 -11.28 10.39
N THR A 72 11.57 -11.04 11.36
CA THR A 72 11.82 -11.98 12.44
C THR A 72 10.93 -11.69 13.65
N ALA A 73 10.56 -12.70 14.42
CA ALA A 73 9.79 -12.52 15.64
C ALA A 73 10.48 -11.62 16.69
N ASP A 74 11.81 -11.51 16.63
CA ASP A 74 12.62 -10.72 17.56
C ASP A 74 12.78 -9.26 17.15
N ASP A 75 12.44 -8.90 15.90
CA ASP A 75 12.52 -7.52 15.35
C ASP A 75 11.34 -7.26 14.40
N PRO A 76 10.10 -7.19 14.92
CA PRO A 76 8.92 -7.00 14.09
C PRO A 76 8.93 -5.61 13.42
N LYS A 77 8.52 -5.57 12.16
CA LYS A 77 8.43 -4.36 11.33
C LYS A 77 6.97 -4.05 11.01
N GLU A 78 6.20 -3.72 12.03
CA GLU A 78 4.79 -3.37 11.83
C GLU A 78 4.62 -2.15 10.92
N VAL A 79 3.47 -2.07 10.27
CA VAL A 79 3.13 -0.93 9.42
C VAL A 79 2.82 0.27 10.31
N ASP A 80 3.64 1.32 10.23
CA ASP A 80 3.46 2.57 10.96
C ASP A 80 2.69 3.57 10.10
N ILE A 81 1.39 3.71 10.37
CA ILE A 81 0.47 4.63 9.69
C ILE A 81 -0.34 5.44 10.69
N HIS A 82 -0.33 6.74 10.51
CA HIS A 82 -1.18 7.70 11.20
C HIS A 82 -2.05 8.44 10.19
N MET A 83 -3.33 8.55 10.47
CA MET A 83 -4.27 9.15 9.54
C MET A 83 -5.47 9.76 10.24
N GLY A 84 -6.15 10.66 9.56
CA GLY A 84 -7.37 11.26 10.10
C GLY A 84 -8.15 12.06 9.08
N LEU A 85 -9.39 12.36 9.47
CA LEU A 85 -10.31 13.28 8.80
C LEU A 85 -10.53 14.48 9.69
N ILE A 86 -10.50 15.70 9.13
CA ILE A 86 -10.70 16.95 9.83
C ILE A 86 -11.86 17.70 9.20
N VAL A 87 -12.88 17.97 10.00
CA VAL A 87 -14.03 18.78 9.63
C VAL A 87 -13.77 20.21 10.04
N SER A 88 -13.82 21.16 9.12
CA SER A 88 -13.57 22.57 9.44
C SER A 88 -14.13 23.52 8.39
N ASP A 89 -14.39 24.77 8.81
CA ASP A 89 -14.82 25.87 7.94
C ASP A 89 -13.66 26.66 7.32
N LYS A 90 -12.44 26.16 7.40
CA LYS A 90 -11.23 26.81 6.92
C LYS A 90 -11.29 27.21 5.42
N HIS A 91 -12.02 26.46 4.63
CA HIS A 91 -12.15 26.65 3.19
C HIS A 91 -13.46 27.32 2.74
N THR A 92 -14.26 27.86 3.68
CA THR A 92 -15.50 28.59 3.39
C THR A 92 -15.36 29.68 2.32
N PRO A 93 -14.24 30.43 2.22
CA PRO A 93 -14.08 31.43 1.15
C PRO A 93 -14.18 30.89 -0.27
N ILE A 94 -13.98 29.59 -0.47
CA ILE A 94 -14.13 28.92 -1.77
C ILE A 94 -15.36 28.00 -1.82
N GLY A 95 -16.30 28.14 -0.88
CA GLY A 95 -17.56 27.41 -0.85
C GLY A 95 -17.47 26.01 -0.21
N LEU A 96 -16.34 25.66 0.39
CA LEU A 96 -16.14 24.39 1.09
C LEU A 96 -16.25 24.62 2.60
N THR A 97 -17.23 23.99 3.21
CA THR A 97 -17.60 24.17 4.62
C THR A 97 -17.49 22.85 5.37
N ALA A 98 -17.58 22.90 6.67
CA ALA A 98 -17.67 21.74 7.54
C ALA A 98 -18.86 20.81 7.23
N GLU A 99 -19.88 21.30 6.52
CA GLU A 99 -21.06 20.53 6.10
C GLU A 99 -20.83 19.71 4.84
N ASN A 100 -19.94 20.16 3.92
CA ASN A 100 -19.81 19.56 2.58
C ASN A 100 -18.38 19.15 2.19
N SER A 101 -17.43 19.30 3.12
CA SER A 101 -16.03 18.96 2.85
C SER A 101 -15.29 18.50 4.11
N MET A 102 -14.19 17.76 3.92
CA MET A 102 -13.26 17.36 4.96
C MET A 102 -11.82 17.45 4.45
N GLU A 103 -10.88 17.85 5.29
CA GLU A 103 -9.46 17.60 5.06
C GLU A 103 -9.13 16.18 5.52
N TYR A 104 -8.24 15.50 4.82
CA TYR A 104 -7.63 14.26 5.28
C TYR A 104 -6.12 14.38 5.36
N TYR A 105 -5.52 13.60 6.23
CA TYR A 105 -4.06 13.43 6.28
C TYR A 105 -3.70 11.97 6.46
N ILE A 106 -2.57 11.59 5.89
CA ILE A 106 -1.96 10.26 6.00
C ILE A 106 -0.46 10.48 6.18
N TYR A 107 0.09 9.97 7.26
CA TYR A 107 1.52 9.99 7.54
C TYR A 107 1.98 8.57 7.86
N GLY A 108 3.18 8.19 7.43
CA GLY A 108 3.74 6.87 7.73
C GLY A 108 5.25 6.88 7.60
N THR A 109 5.85 5.77 8.01
CA THR A 109 7.30 5.56 7.95
C THR A 109 7.59 4.29 7.16
N ASP A 110 8.54 4.37 6.24
CA ASP A 110 8.98 3.24 5.40
C ASP A 110 7.86 2.55 4.59
N ILE A 111 6.83 3.29 4.23
CA ILE A 111 5.73 2.80 3.41
C ILE A 111 6.18 2.72 1.95
N ILE A 112 6.10 1.53 1.35
CA ILE A 112 6.47 1.29 -0.05
C ILE A 112 5.27 1.25 -0.99
N GLU A 113 4.08 0.99 -0.47
CA GLU A 113 2.81 1.07 -1.20
C GLU A 113 1.72 1.61 -0.26
N ALA A 114 0.94 2.57 -0.76
CA ALA A 114 -0.25 3.03 -0.07
C ALA A 114 -1.39 3.28 -1.07
N ARG A 115 -2.62 3.05 -0.61
CA ARG A 115 -3.86 3.26 -1.35
C ARG A 115 -4.88 3.86 -0.40
N ALA A 116 -5.65 4.83 -0.87
CA ALA A 116 -6.58 5.54 -0.01
C ALA A 116 -7.91 5.81 -0.70
N ALA A 117 -8.99 5.76 0.06
CA ALA A 117 -10.33 6.08 -0.40
C ALA A 117 -11.19 6.58 0.77
N ILE A 118 -12.21 7.37 0.46
CA ILE A 118 -13.21 7.83 1.43
C ILE A 118 -14.58 7.29 1.00
N PHE A 119 -15.32 6.73 1.97
CA PHE A 119 -16.67 6.20 1.79
C PHE A 119 -17.59 6.68 2.91
N LYS A 120 -18.90 6.73 2.68
CA LYS A 120 -19.86 6.82 3.79
C LYS A 120 -19.62 5.61 4.72
N LYS A 121 -19.54 5.84 6.02
CA LYS A 121 -19.22 4.77 6.99
C LYS A 121 -20.17 3.59 6.89
N VAL A 122 -21.48 3.84 6.73
CA VAL A 122 -22.47 2.79 6.56
C VAL A 122 -22.19 1.92 5.34
N GLN A 123 -21.77 2.50 4.21
CA GLN A 123 -21.40 1.74 3.02
C GLN A 123 -20.16 0.87 3.27
N TYR A 124 -19.17 1.42 3.99
CA TYR A 124 -17.97 0.65 4.34
C TYR A 124 -18.31 -0.51 5.27
N GLU A 125 -19.13 -0.31 6.28
CA GLU A 125 -19.53 -1.36 7.21
C GLU A 125 -20.33 -2.48 6.52
N ASP A 126 -21.27 -2.11 5.61
CA ASP A 126 -22.11 -3.07 4.88
C ASP A 126 -21.33 -3.88 3.82
N PHE A 127 -20.32 -3.29 3.19
CA PHE A 127 -19.58 -3.87 2.07
C PHE A 127 -18.08 -3.96 2.30
N LYS A 128 -17.65 -4.08 3.54
CA LYS A 128 -16.24 -3.99 3.99
C LYS A 128 -15.29 -4.81 3.12
N GLU A 129 -15.54 -6.10 2.97
CA GLU A 129 -14.64 -7.01 2.22
C GLU A 129 -14.50 -6.59 0.75
N ASN A 130 -15.60 -6.18 0.11
CA ASN A 130 -15.59 -5.73 -1.28
C ASN A 130 -14.85 -4.39 -1.44
N ILE A 131 -15.05 -3.46 -0.50
CA ILE A 131 -14.39 -2.15 -0.52
C ILE A 131 -12.89 -2.34 -0.30
N GLU A 132 -12.47 -3.10 0.71
CA GLU A 132 -11.07 -3.40 0.97
C GLU A 132 -10.40 -4.09 -0.22
N TYR A 133 -11.08 -5.08 -0.83
CA TYR A 133 -10.59 -5.71 -2.05
C TYR A 133 -10.38 -4.69 -3.18
N ASN A 134 -11.34 -3.80 -3.42
CA ASN A 134 -11.25 -2.78 -4.46
C ASN A 134 -10.16 -1.75 -4.16
N VAL A 135 -10.10 -1.24 -2.92
CA VAL A 135 -9.04 -0.29 -2.52
C VAL A 135 -7.66 -0.91 -2.73
N LYS A 136 -7.47 -2.17 -2.33
CA LYS A 136 -6.19 -2.88 -2.50
C LYS A 136 -5.80 -3.11 -3.95
N ASN A 137 -6.76 -3.35 -4.87
CA ASN A 137 -6.44 -3.85 -6.21
C ASN A 137 -6.68 -2.84 -7.33
N ALA A 138 -7.53 -1.83 -7.15
CA ALA A 138 -7.81 -0.86 -8.21
C ALA A 138 -6.72 0.23 -8.27
N PRO A 139 -6.11 0.44 -9.46
CA PRO A 139 -5.05 1.45 -9.64
C PRO A 139 -5.49 2.88 -9.31
N SER A 140 -6.80 3.15 -9.37
CA SER A 140 -7.38 4.47 -9.10
C SER A 140 -7.24 4.94 -7.65
N TYR A 141 -6.99 4.03 -6.71
CA TYR A 141 -6.79 4.35 -5.30
C TYR A 141 -5.31 4.40 -4.89
N ALA A 142 -4.39 4.01 -5.80
CA ALA A 142 -2.97 4.00 -5.50
C ALA A 142 -2.42 5.42 -5.38
N LEU A 143 -1.65 5.67 -4.34
CA LEU A 143 -0.80 6.86 -4.27
C LEU A 143 0.34 6.70 -5.27
N ASP A 144 0.58 7.76 -6.05
CA ASP A 144 1.73 7.78 -6.94
C ASP A 144 3.05 7.94 -6.17
N ARG A 145 4.17 7.83 -6.86
CA ARG A 145 5.49 7.91 -6.23
C ARG A 145 5.73 9.21 -5.48
N TYR A 146 5.25 10.34 -6.01
CA TYR A 146 5.43 11.64 -5.37
C TYR A 146 4.58 11.74 -4.09
N GLN A 147 3.34 11.29 -4.15
CA GLN A 147 2.43 11.23 -3.00
C GLN A 147 2.99 10.31 -1.90
N LEU A 148 3.54 9.14 -2.28
CA LEU A 148 4.15 8.20 -1.36
C LEU A 148 5.43 8.76 -0.71
N ASP A 149 6.30 9.40 -1.48
CA ASP A 149 7.47 10.09 -0.95
C ASP A 149 7.08 11.22 0.03
N THR A 150 6.00 11.95 -0.28
CA THR A 150 5.46 12.99 0.59
C THR A 150 4.89 12.42 1.87
N LEU A 151 4.13 11.31 1.78
CA LEU A 151 3.57 10.58 2.92
C LEU A 151 4.67 10.19 3.91
N ASN A 152 5.77 9.61 3.42
CA ASN A 152 6.88 9.15 4.25
C ASN A 152 7.71 10.29 4.87
N LYS A 153 7.73 11.47 4.28
CA LYS A 153 8.62 12.57 4.72
C LYS A 153 7.90 13.64 5.50
N TYR A 154 6.71 14.01 5.07
CA TYR A 154 6.02 15.22 5.54
C TYR A 154 4.57 14.97 5.94
N GLY A 155 4.02 13.81 5.58
CA GLY A 155 2.61 13.54 5.57
C GLY A 155 1.95 14.01 4.28
N TYR A 156 1.05 13.21 3.75
CA TYR A 156 0.23 13.50 2.59
C TYR A 156 -1.15 13.96 3.06
N SER A 157 -1.63 15.07 2.55
CA SER A 157 -2.95 15.59 2.88
C SER A 157 -3.68 16.10 1.66
N GLY A 158 -4.99 16.14 1.73
CA GLY A 158 -5.85 16.67 0.69
C GLY A 158 -7.20 17.08 1.24
N LEU A 159 -8.06 17.50 0.33
CA LEU A 159 -9.40 17.97 0.61
C LEU A 159 -10.39 17.16 -0.22
N VAL A 160 -11.39 16.59 0.43
CA VAL A 160 -12.56 15.97 -0.22
C VAL A 160 -13.76 16.89 -0.07
N ASN A 161 -14.56 17.00 -1.12
CA ASN A 161 -15.75 17.85 -1.19
C ASN A 161 -16.95 17.06 -1.74
N GLY A 162 -18.11 17.73 -1.84
CA GLY A 162 -19.33 17.08 -2.29
C GLY A 162 -19.92 16.13 -1.24
N LEU A 163 -19.52 16.28 0.02
CA LEU A 163 -20.01 15.46 1.11
C LEU A 163 -21.43 15.87 1.53
N THR A 164 -22.19 14.90 2.04
CA THR A 164 -23.53 15.12 2.58
C THR A 164 -23.47 15.62 4.02
N PRO A 165 -24.18 16.69 4.38
CA PRO A 165 -24.24 17.18 5.76
C PRO A 165 -24.72 16.14 6.77
N GLY A 166 -24.14 16.11 7.96
CA GLY A 166 -24.54 15.21 9.05
C GLY A 166 -24.25 13.74 8.82
N VAL A 167 -23.43 13.39 7.82
CA VAL A 167 -23.07 12.01 7.48
C VAL A 167 -21.66 11.67 7.97
N GLU A 168 -21.52 10.48 8.56
CA GLU A 168 -20.22 9.93 8.96
C GLU A 168 -19.51 9.27 7.78
N TYR A 169 -18.23 9.66 7.57
CA TYR A 169 -17.36 9.12 6.51
C TYR A 169 -16.18 8.36 7.12
N SER A 170 -15.70 7.37 6.39
CA SER A 170 -14.51 6.58 6.72
C SER A 170 -13.44 6.81 5.66
N LEU A 171 -12.26 7.29 6.08
CA LEU A 171 -11.03 7.21 5.31
C LEU A 171 -10.46 5.81 5.49
N ILE A 172 -10.24 5.10 4.39
CA ILE A 172 -9.70 3.74 4.35
C ILE A 172 -8.35 3.81 3.67
N VAL A 173 -7.32 3.34 4.34
CA VAL A 173 -5.96 3.29 3.81
C VAL A 173 -5.47 1.86 3.85
N TYR A 174 -5.07 1.31 2.70
CA TYR A 174 -4.21 0.15 2.61
C TYR A 174 -2.77 0.63 2.59
N ALA A 175 -1.92 0.07 3.42
CA ALA A 175 -0.49 0.37 3.45
C ALA A 175 0.35 -0.90 3.56
N ASP A 176 1.51 -0.88 2.92
CA ASP A 176 2.49 -1.95 2.88
C ASP A 176 3.89 -1.36 3.08
N ASN A 177 4.67 -1.91 4.00
CA ASN A 177 6.06 -1.51 4.26
C ASN A 177 7.08 -2.54 3.73
N GLY A 178 6.61 -3.53 2.95
CA GLY A 178 7.44 -4.60 2.40
C GLY A 178 7.65 -5.79 3.35
N TYR A 179 7.27 -5.65 4.62
CA TYR A 179 7.27 -6.74 5.61
C TYR A 179 5.84 -7.16 5.93
N HIS A 180 5.00 -6.19 6.21
CA HIS A 180 3.59 -6.38 6.53
C HIS A 180 2.74 -5.41 5.74
N SER A 181 1.47 -5.75 5.59
CA SER A 181 0.47 -4.87 5.00
C SER A 181 -0.85 -4.98 5.76
N GLY A 182 -1.64 -3.91 5.71
CA GLY A 182 -2.92 -3.89 6.40
C GLY A 182 -3.83 -2.74 5.96
N PHE A 183 -5.05 -2.79 6.48
CA PHE A 183 -6.02 -1.72 6.33
C PHE A 183 -6.13 -0.91 7.62
N PHE A 184 -6.14 0.40 7.46
CA PHE A 184 -6.28 1.38 8.53
C PHE A 184 -7.49 2.25 8.23
N THR A 185 -8.22 2.67 9.27
CA THR A 185 -9.43 3.47 9.12
C THR A 185 -9.46 4.64 10.09
N ALA A 186 -9.96 5.78 9.63
CA ALA A 186 -10.32 6.91 10.47
C ALA A 186 -11.70 7.42 10.06
N THR A 187 -12.47 7.95 11.01
CA THR A 187 -13.82 8.42 10.75
C THR A 187 -14.02 9.84 11.22
N ALA A 188 -14.89 10.58 10.53
CA ALA A 188 -15.42 11.87 10.97
C ALA A 188 -16.82 12.09 10.40
N THR A 189 -17.59 12.95 11.06
CA THR A 189 -18.95 13.31 10.65
C THR A 189 -18.96 14.76 10.18
N THR A 190 -19.47 15.05 8.98
CA THR A 190 -19.71 16.42 8.51
C THR A 190 -20.66 17.15 9.46
N GLU A 191 -20.53 18.45 9.57
CA GLU A 191 -21.52 19.26 10.30
C GLU A 191 -22.86 19.29 9.56
N GLY A 192 -23.89 19.79 10.25
CA GLY A 192 -25.24 19.88 9.72
C GLY A 192 -26.12 18.70 10.10
N VAL A 193 -27.27 18.62 9.46
CA VAL A 193 -28.28 17.60 9.72
C VAL A 193 -28.49 16.79 8.44
N PHE A 194 -28.42 15.49 8.56
CA PHE A 194 -28.77 14.57 7.47
C PHE A 194 -30.29 14.66 7.20
N ASP A 195 -30.68 15.20 6.04
CA ASP A 195 -32.08 15.25 5.63
C ASP A 195 -32.42 13.98 4.85
N ILE A 196 -33.29 13.15 5.43
CA ILE A 196 -33.75 11.88 4.83
C ILE A 196 -34.47 12.11 3.49
N MET A 197 -35.08 13.31 3.29
CA MET A 197 -35.76 13.61 2.03
C MET A 197 -34.80 13.84 0.86
N GLU A 198 -33.56 14.31 1.13
CA GLU A 198 -32.50 14.40 0.10
C GLU A 198 -31.78 13.06 -0.10
N ALA A 199 -31.76 12.20 0.91
CA ALA A 199 -31.07 10.92 0.85
C ALA A 199 -31.65 9.91 -0.14
N GLU A 200 -32.91 10.01 -0.50
CA GLU A 200 -33.55 9.12 -1.50
C GLU A 200 -32.92 9.27 -2.91
N TYR A 201 -32.24 10.40 -3.18
CA TYR A 201 -31.57 10.65 -4.46
C TYR A 201 -30.09 10.27 -4.45
N ASP A 202 -29.47 10.15 -3.26
CA ASP A 202 -28.04 9.87 -3.08
C ASP A 202 -27.67 8.36 -3.14
N ILE A 203 -28.67 7.48 -3.27
CA ILE A 203 -28.46 6.02 -3.28
C ILE A 203 -27.55 5.55 -4.43
N PHE A 204 -27.29 6.41 -5.41
CA PHE A 204 -26.50 6.11 -6.60
C PHE A 204 -25.19 6.91 -6.71
N ASP A 205 -24.84 7.73 -5.72
CA ASP A 205 -23.57 8.46 -5.78
C ASP A 205 -22.41 7.49 -5.61
N ILE A 206 -21.65 7.37 -6.68
CA ILE A 206 -20.36 6.67 -6.68
C ILE A 206 -19.40 7.53 -5.85
N PRO A 207 -18.73 6.97 -4.83
CA PRO A 207 -17.78 7.72 -4.02
C PRO A 207 -16.76 8.42 -4.90
N GLU A 208 -16.54 9.71 -4.66
CA GLU A 208 -15.49 10.46 -5.35
C GLU A 208 -14.12 9.84 -5.03
N ARG A 209 -13.28 9.78 -6.04
CA ARG A 209 -11.92 9.26 -5.93
C ARG A 209 -11.03 10.31 -5.29
N LEU A 210 -10.18 9.88 -4.37
CA LEU A 210 -9.07 10.67 -3.85
C LEU A 210 -8.03 10.97 -4.93
#